data_5c4e6612905e4dbdfd34cceed7e3a595
#
_entry.id   5c4e6612905e4dbdfd34cceed7e3a595
#
_cell.length_a   1.000
_cell.length_b   1.000
_cell.length_c   1.000
_cell.angle_alpha   90.00
_cell.angle_beta   90.00
_cell.angle_gamma   90.00
#
_symmetry.space_group_name_H-M   'P 1'
#
loop_
_entity.id
_entity.type
_entity.pdbx_description
1 polymer ?
#
loop_
_entity_poly.entity_id
_entity_poly.type
_entity_poly.pdbx_seq_one_letter_code
_entity_poly.pdbx_strand_id
1 'polypeptide(L)'
;MQFRLLLTFIIYISYPINLKSEENIIVKHIYPPKCTMLEDSKTLLCPRIMELAIDIKHETKKKLINCLLLSEEGEILAFGENYITPPSGKIYLTIKQNRRKLHEMKLIASAKCEYSK
;
A
#
# COMPACT_ATOMS: atom_id res chain seq x y z
N MET A 1 -18.07 21.64 7.56
CA MET A 1 -18.17 21.83 7.36
C MET A 1 -17.83 21.84 6.93
N GLN A 2 -17.56 21.52 7.00
CA GLN A 2 -17.43 21.50 6.82
C GLN A 2 -16.94 21.34 6.36
N PHE A 3 -16.64 21.04 6.38
CA PHE A 3 -16.37 21.03 6.15
C PHE A 3 -15.91 20.98 5.74
N ARG A 4 -15.64 20.87 5.80
CA ARG A 4 -15.44 20.93 5.65
C ARG A 4 -15.18 20.77 5.10
N LEU A 5 -15.07 20.54 5.03
CA LEU A 5 -15.08 20.39 4.73
C LEU A 5 -14.70 20.24 4.18
N LEU A 6 -14.55 20.07 3.98
CA LEU A 6 -14.40 19.92 3.69
C LEU A 6 -13.81 19.67 3.19
N LEU A 7 -13.64 19.48 2.99
CA LEU A 7 -13.32 19.27 2.75
C LEU A 7 -12.72 18.87 2.26
N THR A 8 -12.74 18.75 2.00
CA THR A 8 -12.52 18.44 1.79
C THR A 8 -12.16 17.99 1.25
N PHE A 9 -12.19 17.72 0.90
CA PHE A 9 -12.21 17.36 0.60
C PHE A 9 -11.82 16.74 0.06
N ILE A 10 -11.81 16.59 -0.27
CA ILE A 10 -11.65 15.92 -0.54
C ILE A 10 -11.11 15.30 -1.19
N ILE A 11 -11.06 14.97 -1.43
CA ILE A 11 -10.77 14.39 -1.76
C ILE A 11 -10.67 13.79 -2.47
N TYR A 12 -10.72 13.41 -2.78
CA TYR A 12 -10.91 12.87 -3.14
C TYR A 12 -10.64 12.20 -3.60
N ILE A 13 -10.61 11.98 -3.52
CA ILE A 13 -10.59 11.38 -3.58
C ILE A 13 -10.76 10.72 -3.47
N SER A 14 -10.89 10.63 -3.60
CA SER A 14 -10.98 9.93 -3.28
C SER A 14 -11.01 9.13 -2.74
N TYR A 15 -10.61 8.93 -2.32
CA TYR A 15 -10.84 8.15 -1.56
C TYR A 15 -11.00 8.51 -0.44
N PRO A 16 -11.82 8.57 0.07
CA PRO A 16 -12.08 9.05 1.25
C PRO A 16 -11.86 8.30 2.28
N ILE A 17 -11.07 7.80 2.23
CA ILE A 17 -10.85 6.95 3.19
C ILE A 17 -10.27 7.60 4.30
N ASN A 18 -10.73 7.37 5.43
CA ASN A 18 -10.23 7.92 6.63
C ASN A 18 -9.01 7.22 7.16
N LEU A 19 -8.38 6.46 6.32
CA LEU A 19 -7.18 5.80 6.72
C LEU A 19 -6.03 6.74 6.45
N LYS A 20 -5.34 7.12 7.49
CA LYS A 20 -4.20 8.01 7.37
C LYS A 20 -2.94 7.29 7.75
N SER A 21 -1.94 7.38 6.90
CA SER A 21 -0.59 7.01 7.27
C SER A 21 -0.04 8.08 8.20
N GLU A 22 1.03 7.78 8.89
CA GLU A 22 1.74 8.77 9.68
C GLU A 22 2.12 9.93 8.77
N GLU A 23 2.09 11.14 9.27
CA GLU A 23 2.40 12.33 8.49
C GLU A 23 3.76 12.28 7.83
N ASN A 24 4.72 11.65 8.51
CA ASN A 24 6.08 11.60 8.01
C ASN A 24 6.35 10.46 7.05
N ILE A 25 5.38 9.59 6.84
CA ILE A 25 5.54 8.46 5.94
C ILE A 25 4.69 8.69 4.71
N ILE A 26 5.34 8.69 3.55
CA ILE A 26 4.66 8.90 2.28
C ILE A 26 4.83 7.67 1.42
N VAL A 27 3.72 7.11 0.97
CA VAL A 27 3.77 6.00 0.02
C VAL A 27 3.97 6.61 -1.36
N LYS A 28 5.15 6.39 -1.93
CA LYS A 28 5.50 6.97 -3.22
C LYS A 28 4.96 6.15 -4.38
N HIS A 29 4.94 4.85 -4.22
CA HIS A 29 4.53 3.99 -5.31
C HIS A 29 4.09 2.63 -4.78
N ILE A 30 3.09 2.06 -5.44
CA ILE A 30 2.64 0.70 -5.16
C ILE A 30 3.02 -0.14 -6.36
N TYR A 31 3.85 -1.16 -6.14
CA TYR A 31 4.26 -2.08 -7.19
C TYR A 31 3.39 -3.32 -7.09
N PRO A 32 2.46 -3.52 -8.02
CA PRO A 32 1.59 -4.69 -7.97
C PRO A 32 2.40 -5.96 -8.21
N PRO A 33 1.86 -7.12 -7.81
CA PRO A 33 2.55 -8.39 -8.06
C PRO A 33 2.60 -8.62 -9.56
N LYS A 34 3.71 -9.18 -10.03
CA LYS A 34 3.89 -9.48 -11.44
C LYS A 34 3.63 -10.95 -11.65
N CYS A 35 2.44 -11.26 -12.13
CA CYS A 35 2.09 -12.64 -12.43
C CYS A 35 2.68 -13.05 -13.77
N THR A 36 3.05 -14.32 -13.90
CA THR A 36 3.60 -14.84 -15.15
C THR A 36 2.73 -15.94 -15.69
N MET A 37 2.60 -15.97 -17.02
CA MET A 37 1.83 -17.01 -17.68
C MET A 37 2.73 -18.21 -17.89
N LEU A 38 2.23 -19.41 -17.59
CA LEU A 38 2.97 -20.63 -17.84
C LEU A 38 2.92 -20.98 -19.32
N GLU A 39 3.75 -21.95 -19.71
CA GLU A 39 3.86 -22.36 -21.12
C GLU A 39 2.54 -22.82 -21.71
N ASP A 40 1.64 -23.34 -20.88
CA ASP A 40 0.33 -23.79 -21.36
C ASP A 40 -0.56 -22.62 -21.79
N SER A 41 -0.14 -21.39 -21.52
CA SER A 41 -0.86 -20.15 -21.83
C SER A 41 -2.24 -20.09 -21.15
N LYS A 42 -2.46 -20.94 -20.15
CA LYS A 42 -3.73 -20.99 -19.44
C LYS A 42 -3.58 -20.71 -17.94
N THR A 43 -2.42 -21.01 -17.39
CA THR A 43 -2.19 -20.87 -15.95
C THR A 43 -1.37 -19.61 -15.67
N LEU A 44 -1.92 -18.76 -14.85
CA LEU A 44 -1.26 -17.53 -14.43
C LEU A 44 -0.76 -17.73 -12.99
N LEU A 45 0.57 -17.64 -12.82
CA LEU A 45 1.18 -17.74 -11.51
C LEU A 45 1.41 -16.36 -10.94
N CYS A 46 0.81 -16.11 -9.80
CA CYS A 46 0.96 -14.82 -9.13
C CYS A 46 1.78 -14.98 -7.86
N PRO A 47 2.78 -14.12 -7.64
CA PRO A 47 3.56 -14.19 -6.43
C PRO A 47 2.71 -13.77 -5.22
N ARG A 48 3.15 -14.13 -4.04
CA ARG A 48 2.46 -13.75 -2.82
C ARG A 48 3.01 -12.48 -2.21
N ILE A 49 3.95 -11.86 -2.89
CA ILE A 49 4.63 -10.66 -2.37
C ILE A 49 4.53 -9.54 -3.38
N MET A 50 4.31 -8.34 -2.86
CA MET A 50 4.35 -7.12 -3.64
C MET A 50 5.17 -6.09 -2.86
N GLU A 51 5.40 -4.93 -3.45
CA GLU A 51 6.25 -3.91 -2.84
C GLU A 51 5.58 -2.56 -2.77
N LEU A 52 5.94 -1.82 -1.73
CA LEU A 52 5.64 -0.40 -1.65
C LEU A 52 6.94 0.36 -1.58
N ALA A 53 7.04 1.47 -2.28
CA ALA A 53 8.15 2.39 -2.11
C ALA A 53 7.66 3.52 -1.21
N ILE A 54 8.40 3.82 -0.16
CA ILE A 54 8.02 4.86 0.79
C ILE A 54 9.16 5.83 1.04
N ASP A 55 8.79 7.03 1.43
CA ASP A 55 9.73 8.04 1.91
C ASP A 55 9.37 8.34 3.36
N ILE A 56 10.39 8.59 4.17
CA ILE A 56 10.21 8.99 5.55
C ILE A 56 10.83 10.37 5.72
N LYS A 57 10.03 11.33 6.16
CA LYS A 57 10.48 12.70 6.37
C LYS A 57 10.77 12.94 7.84
N HIS A 58 11.69 13.84 8.10
CA HIS A 58 11.99 14.32 9.46
C HIS A 58 12.48 13.23 10.40
N GLU A 59 13.06 12.18 9.86
CA GLU A 59 13.67 11.11 10.64
C GLU A 59 15.05 10.82 10.13
N THR A 60 15.93 10.45 11.04
CA THR A 60 17.30 10.09 10.69
C THR A 60 17.65 8.67 11.12
N LYS A 61 16.86 8.09 12.02
CA LYS A 61 17.12 6.76 12.56
C LYS A 61 16.28 5.71 11.86
N LYS A 62 16.84 4.51 11.80
CA LYS A 62 16.10 3.36 11.26
C LYS A 62 14.81 3.16 12.06
N LYS A 63 13.72 2.94 11.36
CA LYS A 63 12.41 2.76 11.96
C LYS A 63 11.76 1.50 11.44
N LEU A 64 11.00 0.84 12.30
CA LEU A 64 10.18 -0.28 11.89
C LEU A 64 8.84 0.26 11.40
N ILE A 65 8.51 -0.01 10.15
CA ILE A 65 7.32 0.50 9.50
C ILE A 65 6.38 -0.64 9.19
N ASN A 66 5.12 -0.47 9.54
CA ASN A 66 4.07 -1.45 9.28
C ASN A 66 3.12 -0.87 8.22
N CYS A 67 2.87 -1.61 7.16
CA CYS A 67 2.00 -1.17 6.08
C CYS A 67 0.90 -2.16 5.81
N LEU A 68 -0.26 -1.62 5.46
CA LEU A 68 -1.42 -2.40 5.02
C LEU A 68 -1.85 -1.91 3.66
N LEU A 69 -2.26 -2.82 2.81
CA LEU A 69 -2.92 -2.46 1.55
C LEU A 69 -4.39 -2.83 1.73
N LEU A 70 -5.26 -1.87 1.53
CA LEU A 70 -6.68 -2.02 1.83
C LEU A 70 -7.52 -1.84 0.58
N SER A 71 -8.61 -2.60 0.49
CA SER A 71 -9.57 -2.44 -0.59
C SER A 71 -10.45 -1.23 -0.29
N GLU A 72 -11.28 -0.90 -1.26
CA GLU A 72 -12.23 0.19 -1.12
C GLU A 72 -13.19 -0.03 0.05
N GLU A 73 -13.48 -1.30 0.34
CA GLU A 73 -14.36 -1.67 1.45
C GLU A 73 -13.62 -1.79 2.79
N GLY A 74 -12.33 -1.56 2.79
CA GLY A 74 -11.54 -1.64 4.01
C GLY A 74 -10.99 -3.02 4.32
N GLU A 75 -11.08 -3.96 3.39
CA GLU A 75 -10.53 -5.29 3.62
C GLU A 75 -9.02 -5.28 3.42
N ILE A 76 -8.31 -6.04 4.23
CA ILE A 76 -6.85 -6.14 4.10
C ILE A 76 -6.52 -7.04 2.93
N LEU A 77 -5.86 -6.48 1.93
CA LEU A 77 -5.42 -7.20 0.75
C LEU A 77 -4.00 -7.71 0.89
N ALA A 78 -3.17 -6.95 1.60
CA ALA A 78 -1.77 -7.31 1.81
C ALA A 78 -1.26 -6.59 3.05
N PHE A 79 -0.21 -7.11 3.65
CA PHE A 79 0.35 -6.51 4.85
C PHE A 79 1.84 -6.83 4.93
N GLY A 80 2.58 -5.97 5.60
CA GLY A 80 4.00 -6.23 5.79
C GLY A 80 4.64 -5.24 6.73
N GLU A 81 5.83 -5.60 7.20
CA GLU A 81 6.55 -4.81 8.14
C GLU A 81 8.04 -4.92 7.82
N ASN A 82 8.74 -3.83 7.88
CA ASN A 82 10.17 -3.86 7.60
C ASN A 82 10.85 -2.66 8.24
N TYR A 83 12.15 -2.81 8.50
CA TYR A 83 12.95 -1.69 8.96
C TYR A 83 13.36 -0.85 7.76
N ILE A 84 13.18 0.44 7.87
CA ILE A 84 13.55 1.39 6.82
C ILE A 84 14.52 2.39 7.38
N THR A 85 15.62 2.59 6.66
CA THR A 85 16.57 3.64 6.99
C THR A 85 16.19 4.87 6.16
N PRO A 86 15.81 5.98 6.81
CA PRO A 86 15.44 7.18 6.07
C PRO A 86 16.55 7.61 5.13
N PRO A 87 16.23 8.31 4.03
CA PRO A 87 14.95 8.93 3.75
C PRO A 87 13.96 8.04 2.99
N SER A 88 14.35 6.90 2.48
CA SER A 88 13.45 6.10 1.65
C SER A 88 13.78 4.63 1.74
N GLY A 89 12.83 3.80 1.32
CA GLY A 89 13.04 2.37 1.29
C GLY A 89 11.82 1.66 0.73
N LYS A 90 11.87 0.34 0.77
CA LYS A 90 10.80 -0.50 0.26
C LYS A 90 10.26 -1.38 1.37
N ILE A 91 8.95 -1.55 1.37
CA ILE A 91 8.27 -2.49 2.25
C ILE A 91 7.72 -3.61 1.38
N TYR A 92 8.01 -4.84 1.76
CA TYR A 92 7.47 -5.99 1.06
C TYR A 92 6.21 -6.42 1.79
N LEU A 93 5.13 -6.57 1.03
CA LEU A 93 3.84 -6.97 1.59
C LEU A 93 3.52 -8.39 1.19
N THR A 94 3.00 -9.15 2.15
CA THR A 94 2.47 -10.48 1.88
C THR A 94 1.03 -10.30 1.43
N ILE A 95 0.70 -10.81 0.25
CA ILE A 95 -0.63 -10.66 -0.31
C ILE A 95 -1.55 -11.70 0.30
N LYS A 96 -2.63 -11.23 0.90
CA LYS A 96 -3.58 -12.09 1.57
C LYS A 96 -4.67 -12.58 0.64
N GLN A 97 -5.09 -11.74 -0.31
CA GLN A 97 -6.16 -12.09 -1.21
C GLN A 97 -6.12 -11.26 -2.47
N ASN A 98 -6.81 -11.75 -3.51
CA ASN A 98 -6.98 -11.02 -4.76
C ASN A 98 -5.70 -10.73 -5.54
N ARG A 99 -4.75 -11.67 -5.51
CA ARG A 99 -3.45 -11.50 -6.20
C ARG A 99 -3.62 -11.18 -7.68
N ARG A 100 -4.51 -11.90 -8.36
CA ARG A 100 -4.73 -11.72 -9.78
C ARG A 100 -5.32 -10.34 -10.10
N LYS A 101 -6.30 -9.91 -9.31
CA LYS A 101 -6.89 -8.59 -9.52
C LYS A 101 -5.89 -7.49 -9.24
N LEU A 102 -5.00 -7.69 -8.26
CA LEU A 102 -3.93 -6.73 -8.00
C LEU A 102 -2.97 -6.66 -9.17
N HIS A 103 -2.60 -7.81 -9.74
CA HIS A 103 -1.74 -7.84 -10.92
C HIS A 103 -2.38 -7.09 -12.09
N GLU A 104 -3.67 -7.30 -12.30
CA GLU A 104 -4.41 -6.68 -13.39
C GLU A 104 -4.79 -5.24 -13.09
N MET A 105 -4.51 -4.78 -11.88
CA MET A 105 -4.84 -3.44 -11.41
C MET A 105 -6.34 -3.14 -11.54
N LYS A 106 -7.16 -4.16 -11.27
CA LYS A 106 -8.60 -4.02 -11.32
C LYS A 106 -9.24 -3.72 -9.99
N LEU A 107 -8.42 -3.56 -8.96
CA LEU A 107 -8.90 -3.18 -7.64
C LEU A 107 -8.46 -1.77 -7.32
N ILE A 108 -9.37 -1.02 -6.71
CA ILE A 108 -9.00 0.26 -6.14
C ILE A 108 -8.48 -0.05 -4.74
N ALA A 109 -7.24 0.28 -4.49
CA ALA A 109 -6.60 -0.03 -3.23
C ALA A 109 -5.86 1.17 -2.71
N SER A 110 -5.73 1.24 -1.39
CA SER A 110 -4.97 2.30 -0.74
C SER A 110 -4.01 1.69 0.25
N ALA A 111 -2.88 2.33 0.44
CA ALA A 111 -1.85 1.87 1.37
C ALA A 111 -1.86 2.75 2.61
N LYS A 112 -1.73 2.12 3.76
CA LYS A 112 -1.62 2.82 5.03
C LYS A 112 -0.36 2.31 5.72
N CYS A 113 0.53 3.23 6.06
CA CYS A 113 1.79 2.88 6.73
C CYS A 113 1.93 3.67 8.01
N GLU A 114 2.45 3.03 9.04
CA GLU A 114 2.66 3.69 10.32
C GLU A 114 3.87 3.09 11.02
N TYR A 115 4.40 3.81 11.99
CA TYR A 115 5.50 3.28 12.79
C TYR A 115 4.97 2.15 13.68
N SER A 116 5.69 1.04 13.71
CA SER A 116 5.35 -0.05 14.61
C SER A 116 5.76 0.33 16.02
N LYS A 117 5.00 -0.13 16.96
CA LYS A 117 5.28 0.12 18.37
C LYS A 117 6.07 -0.99 19.00
#